data_7bc35536f1c26947920e3b25e135212c
#
_entry.id   7bc35536f1c26947920e3b25e135212c
#
_cell.length_a   1.000
_cell.length_b   1.000
_cell.length_c   1.000
_cell.angle_alpha   90.00
_cell.angle_beta   90.00
_cell.angle_gamma   90.00
#
_symmetry.space_group_name_H-M   'P 1'
#
loop_
_entity.id
_entity.type
_entity.pdbx_description
1 polymer ?
#
loop_
_entity_poly.entity_id
_entity_poly.type
_entity_poly.pdbx_seq_one_letter_code
_entity_poly.pdbx_strand_id
1 'polypeptide(L)'
;MLVGCATIPTGPSVMVLPGSGKSFEQFQADDAICRQWASRQIGTAPQEAANQSTAKSAVAGTVIGAGLGAAIGSASGAAGTGAAIGAASGLLLGSAAGASAGQASGYEAQHRYDMAYEQCMYSRGNSIPGVITRSPSRRYAPPPPPPGSKYGPPPDYSEPGSATPPQ
;
A
#
# COMPACT_ATOMS: atom_id res chain seq x y z
N MET A 1 -7.78 29.94 8.13
CA MET A 1 -7.95 28.51 7.80
C MET A 1 -6.58 27.88 7.84
N LEU A 2 -6.31 27.04 8.84
CA LEU A 2 -5.08 26.25 8.94
C LEU A 2 -5.22 25.08 7.95
N VAL A 3 -4.52 25.15 6.82
CA VAL A 3 -4.37 24.00 5.93
C VAL A 3 -3.43 23.03 6.65
N GLY A 4 -4.00 22.06 7.33
CA GLY A 4 -3.24 20.97 7.90
C GLY A 4 -2.61 20.17 6.77
N CYS A 5 -1.31 20.30 6.56
CA CYS A 5 -0.56 19.38 5.71
C CYS A 5 -0.62 18.01 6.38
N ALA A 6 -1.44 17.11 5.88
CA ALA A 6 -1.37 15.71 6.26
C ALA A 6 -0.04 15.16 5.73
N THR A 7 0.92 14.96 6.63
CA THR A 7 2.18 14.32 6.28
C THR A 7 1.97 12.80 6.30
N ILE A 8 2.19 12.15 5.16
CA ILE A 8 2.18 10.70 5.07
C ILE A 8 3.48 10.18 5.72
N PRO A 9 3.41 9.21 6.63
CA PRO A 9 4.60 8.66 7.25
C PRO A 9 5.60 8.13 6.22
N THR A 10 6.88 8.42 6.40
CA THR A 10 7.96 7.96 5.51
C THR A 10 8.49 6.57 5.86
N GLY A 11 7.84 5.88 6.81
CA GLY A 11 8.19 4.54 7.29
C GLY A 11 7.00 3.61 7.32
N PRO A 12 7.21 2.34 7.75
CA PRO A 12 6.11 1.39 7.88
C PRO A 12 5.05 1.89 8.86
N SER A 13 3.79 1.80 8.48
CA SER A 13 2.65 2.10 9.35
C SER A 13 2.10 0.85 10.05
N VAL A 14 2.69 -0.29 9.77
CA VAL A 14 2.32 -1.60 10.33
C VAL A 14 3.23 -1.99 11.49
N MET A 15 2.68 -2.74 12.43
CA MET A 15 3.42 -3.27 13.57
C MET A 15 4.01 -4.64 13.21
N VAL A 16 5.31 -4.79 13.47
CA VAL A 16 5.99 -6.09 13.37
C VAL A 16 6.72 -6.34 14.68
N LEU A 17 6.72 -7.58 15.12
CA LEU A 17 7.37 -8.01 16.36
C LEU A 17 8.53 -8.94 16.03
N PRO A 18 9.58 -8.99 16.88
CA PRO A 18 10.63 -9.97 16.74
C PRO A 18 10.06 -11.40 16.74
N GLY A 19 10.58 -12.24 15.87
CA GLY A 19 10.25 -13.66 15.86
C GLY A 19 10.78 -14.38 17.09
N SER A 20 10.26 -15.58 17.36
CA SER A 20 10.69 -16.40 18.48
C SER A 20 12.20 -16.67 18.42
N GLY A 21 12.91 -16.34 19.51
CA GLY A 21 14.35 -16.54 19.61
C GLY A 21 15.24 -15.50 18.94
N LYS A 22 14.69 -14.43 18.39
CA LYS A 22 15.46 -13.32 17.83
C LYS A 22 15.79 -12.28 18.88
N SER A 23 17.03 -11.78 18.85
CA SER A 23 17.42 -10.62 19.64
C SER A 23 16.86 -9.34 19.03
N PHE A 24 16.78 -8.28 19.82
CA PHE A 24 16.30 -6.99 19.36
C PHE A 24 17.24 -6.38 18.29
N GLU A 25 18.54 -6.62 18.40
CA GLU A 25 19.54 -6.17 17.40
C GLU A 25 19.31 -6.86 16.05
N GLN A 26 19.00 -8.14 16.05
CA GLN A 26 18.66 -8.87 14.82
C GLN A 26 17.38 -8.33 14.18
N PHE A 27 16.40 -8.02 15.03
CA PHE A 27 15.16 -7.39 14.54
C PHE A 27 15.41 -6.02 13.90
N GLN A 28 16.23 -5.17 14.52
CA GLN A 28 16.59 -3.86 13.94
C GLN A 28 17.35 -3.98 12.62
N ALA A 29 18.25 -4.95 12.50
CA ALA A 29 18.97 -5.21 11.25
C ALA A 29 17.99 -5.66 10.14
N ASP A 30 17.04 -6.54 10.46
CA ASP A 30 15.99 -6.96 9.54
C ASP A 30 15.10 -5.79 9.14
N ASP A 31 14.70 -4.95 10.08
CA ASP A 31 13.89 -3.75 9.84
C ASP A 31 14.55 -2.81 8.84
N ALA A 32 15.83 -2.48 9.04
CA ALA A 32 16.58 -1.60 8.16
C ALA A 32 16.65 -2.14 6.71
N ILE A 33 16.92 -3.43 6.56
CA ILE A 33 16.99 -4.08 5.25
C ILE A 33 15.60 -4.11 4.59
N CYS A 34 14.54 -4.42 5.34
CA CYS A 34 13.19 -4.53 4.81
C CYS A 34 12.59 -3.18 4.45
N ARG A 35 12.91 -2.11 5.17
CA ARG A 35 12.56 -0.73 4.76
C ARG A 35 13.20 -0.35 3.43
N GLN A 36 14.48 -0.65 3.26
CA GLN A 36 15.18 -0.36 2.01
C GLN A 36 14.61 -1.20 0.85
N TRP A 37 14.27 -2.45 1.10
CA TRP A 37 13.68 -3.31 0.09
C TRP A 37 12.28 -2.81 -0.32
N ALA A 38 11.41 -2.48 0.64
CA ALA A 38 10.08 -1.94 0.40
C ALA A 38 10.14 -0.63 -0.41
N SER A 39 11.04 0.29 -0.06
CA SER A 39 11.24 1.54 -0.81
C SER A 39 11.61 1.31 -2.27
N ARG A 40 12.42 0.29 -2.56
CA ARG A 40 12.78 -0.06 -3.94
C ARG A 40 11.63 -0.66 -4.73
N GLN A 41 10.72 -1.37 -4.06
CA GLN A 41 9.57 -2.00 -4.72
C GLN A 41 8.51 -1.00 -5.20
N ILE A 42 8.32 0.08 -4.47
CA ILE A 42 7.34 1.11 -4.84
C ILE A 42 7.91 2.18 -5.79
N GLY A 43 9.24 2.25 -5.95
CA GLY A 43 9.92 3.18 -6.87
C GLY A 43 9.90 4.65 -6.44
N THR A 44 8.92 5.08 -5.65
CA THR A 44 8.77 6.45 -5.12
C THR A 44 8.33 6.40 -3.66
N ALA A 45 8.80 7.37 -2.85
CA ALA A 45 8.29 7.50 -1.48
C ALA A 45 6.79 7.89 -1.51
N PRO A 46 5.97 7.42 -0.57
CA PRO A 46 4.54 7.77 -0.52
C PRO A 46 4.26 9.26 -0.54
N GLN A 47 5.07 10.05 0.16
CA GLN A 47 4.98 11.52 0.16
C GLN A 47 5.28 12.12 -1.20
N GLU A 48 6.24 11.57 -1.94
CA GLU A 48 6.58 12.04 -3.29
C GLU A 48 5.45 11.73 -4.29
N ALA A 49 4.83 10.56 -4.20
CA ALA A 49 3.66 10.20 -5.00
C ALA A 49 2.49 11.17 -4.75
N ALA A 50 2.23 11.53 -3.50
CA ALA A 50 1.22 12.50 -3.13
C ALA A 50 1.52 13.90 -3.70
N ASN A 51 2.76 14.36 -3.56
CA ASN A 51 3.20 15.67 -4.05
C ASN A 51 3.12 15.75 -5.58
N GLN A 52 3.51 14.71 -6.31
CA GLN A 52 3.41 14.67 -7.77
C GLN A 52 1.95 14.74 -8.24
N SER A 53 1.04 14.04 -7.60
CA SER A 53 -0.39 14.07 -7.96
C SER A 53 -0.99 15.45 -7.72
N THR A 54 -0.66 16.09 -6.61
CA THR A 54 -1.12 17.44 -6.28
C THR A 54 -0.57 18.47 -7.28
N ALA A 55 0.71 18.40 -7.59
CA ALA A 55 1.34 19.31 -8.55
C ALA A 55 0.76 19.19 -9.95
N LYS A 56 0.55 17.96 -10.44
CA LYS A 56 -0.06 17.70 -11.75
C LYS A 56 -1.47 18.28 -11.83
N SER A 57 -2.28 18.11 -10.81
CA SER A 57 -3.65 18.65 -10.78
C SER A 57 -3.69 20.17 -10.68
N ALA A 58 -2.78 20.78 -9.94
CA ALA A 58 -2.67 22.25 -9.86
C ALA A 58 -2.29 22.84 -11.22
N VAL A 59 -1.30 22.28 -11.90
CA VAL A 59 -0.88 22.72 -13.24
C VAL A 59 -2.01 22.56 -14.24
N ALA A 60 -2.67 21.39 -14.27
CA ALA A 60 -3.79 21.14 -15.17
C ALA A 60 -4.94 22.13 -14.93
N GLY A 61 -5.31 22.37 -13.66
CA GLY A 61 -6.34 23.35 -13.29
C GLY A 61 -6.00 24.77 -13.75
N THR A 62 -4.74 25.18 -13.58
CA THR A 62 -4.27 26.49 -14.01
C THR A 62 -4.36 26.67 -15.53
N VAL A 63 -3.90 25.70 -16.31
CA VAL A 63 -3.94 25.75 -17.78
C VAL A 63 -5.36 25.78 -18.31
N ILE A 64 -6.22 24.90 -17.79
CA ILE A 64 -7.63 24.85 -18.18
C ILE A 64 -8.36 26.14 -17.77
N GLY A 65 -8.15 26.61 -16.54
CA GLY A 65 -8.74 27.84 -16.04
C GLY A 65 -8.31 29.07 -16.83
N ALA A 66 -7.04 29.19 -17.18
CA ALA A 66 -6.52 30.28 -18.01
C ALA A 66 -7.12 30.25 -19.42
N GLY A 67 -7.22 29.08 -20.05
CA GLY A 67 -7.78 28.91 -21.39
C GLY A 67 -9.26 29.30 -21.43
N LEU A 68 -10.06 28.81 -20.51
CA LEU A 68 -11.50 29.15 -20.41
C LEU A 68 -11.69 30.61 -20.05
N GLY A 69 -10.92 31.14 -19.11
CA GLY A 69 -10.98 32.55 -18.72
C GLY A 69 -10.61 33.50 -19.87
N ALA A 70 -9.58 33.14 -20.66
CA ALA A 70 -9.21 33.90 -21.86
C ALA A 70 -10.34 33.88 -22.90
N ALA A 71 -10.96 32.73 -23.16
CA ALA A 71 -12.06 32.58 -24.12
C ALA A 71 -13.27 33.44 -23.73
N ILE A 72 -13.67 33.41 -22.46
CA ILE A 72 -14.77 34.23 -21.95
C ILE A 72 -14.39 35.72 -21.95
N GLY A 73 -13.18 36.07 -21.50
CA GLY A 73 -12.69 37.46 -21.48
C GLY A 73 -12.53 38.06 -22.87
N SER A 74 -12.28 37.26 -23.90
CA SER A 74 -12.17 37.72 -25.28
C SER A 74 -13.47 38.33 -25.84
N ALA A 75 -14.62 37.84 -25.37
CA ALA A 75 -15.91 38.38 -25.77
C ALA A 75 -16.15 39.83 -25.30
N SER A 76 -15.46 40.27 -24.23
CA SER A 76 -15.47 41.63 -23.69
C SER A 76 -14.22 42.45 -24.03
N GLY A 77 -13.33 41.94 -24.86
CA GLY A 77 -12.05 42.54 -25.20
C GLY A 77 -10.99 42.51 -24.10
N ALA A 78 -11.22 41.72 -23.02
CA ALA A 78 -10.36 41.63 -21.85
C ALA A 78 -9.77 40.22 -21.66
N ALA A 79 -9.30 39.57 -22.74
CA ALA A 79 -8.83 38.21 -22.73
C ALA A 79 -7.68 37.97 -21.68
N GLY A 80 -6.77 38.93 -21.53
CA GLY A 80 -5.68 38.83 -20.57
C GLY A 80 -6.15 38.83 -19.13
N THR A 81 -7.11 39.70 -18.79
CA THR A 81 -7.70 39.74 -17.44
C THR A 81 -8.50 38.48 -17.15
N GLY A 82 -9.29 37.99 -18.14
CA GLY A 82 -10.00 36.73 -18.04
C GLY A 82 -9.07 35.53 -17.82
N ALA A 83 -7.96 35.46 -18.57
CA ALA A 83 -6.93 34.45 -18.36
C ALA A 83 -6.30 34.47 -16.98
N ALA A 84 -5.99 35.66 -16.46
CA ALA A 84 -5.39 35.80 -15.12
C ALA A 84 -6.34 35.33 -14.00
N ILE A 85 -7.60 35.75 -14.05
CA ILE A 85 -8.61 35.32 -13.08
C ILE A 85 -8.89 33.83 -13.20
N GLY A 86 -9.01 33.32 -14.43
CA GLY A 86 -9.21 31.90 -14.70
C GLY A 86 -8.04 31.05 -14.23
N ALA A 87 -6.80 31.51 -14.44
CA ALA A 87 -5.62 30.80 -13.94
C ALA A 87 -5.61 30.74 -12.41
N ALA A 88 -5.87 31.86 -11.74
CA ALA A 88 -5.90 31.92 -10.28
C ALA A 88 -6.98 31.00 -9.67
N SER A 89 -8.20 31.07 -10.18
CA SER A 89 -9.27 30.16 -9.75
C SER A 89 -9.02 28.71 -10.08
N GLY A 90 -8.50 28.44 -11.28
CA GLY A 90 -8.09 27.09 -11.71
C GLY A 90 -6.96 26.50 -10.85
N LEU A 91 -5.99 27.33 -10.42
CA LEU A 91 -4.95 26.90 -9.48
C LEU A 91 -5.55 26.50 -8.13
N LEU A 92 -6.46 27.32 -7.57
CA LEU A 92 -7.09 27.04 -6.28
C LEU A 92 -7.95 25.78 -6.32
N LEU A 93 -8.80 25.63 -7.34
CA LEU A 93 -9.64 24.44 -7.51
C LEU A 93 -8.82 23.21 -7.85
N GLY A 94 -7.80 23.35 -8.72
CA GLY A 94 -6.89 22.28 -9.11
C GLY A 94 -6.03 21.81 -7.95
N SER A 95 -5.57 22.71 -7.08
CA SER A 95 -4.81 22.33 -5.88
C SER A 95 -5.68 21.63 -4.84
N ALA A 96 -6.94 22.06 -4.65
CA ALA A 96 -7.88 21.42 -3.74
C ALA A 96 -8.25 20.00 -4.23
N ALA A 97 -8.57 19.85 -5.51
CA ALA A 97 -8.82 18.53 -6.10
C ALA A 97 -7.56 17.65 -6.10
N GLY A 98 -6.40 18.26 -6.39
CA GLY A 98 -5.10 17.60 -6.35
C GLY A 98 -4.69 17.12 -4.97
N ALA A 99 -5.04 17.85 -3.92
CA ALA A 99 -4.78 17.42 -2.55
C ALA A 99 -5.50 16.11 -2.21
N SER A 100 -6.76 15.95 -2.64
CA SER A 100 -7.52 14.72 -2.45
C SER A 100 -6.91 13.56 -3.24
N ALA A 101 -6.56 13.79 -4.51
CA ALA A 101 -5.89 12.81 -5.38
C ALA A 101 -4.49 12.47 -4.84
N GLY A 102 -3.77 13.45 -4.31
CA GLY A 102 -2.47 13.28 -3.67
C GLY A 102 -2.55 12.40 -2.44
N GLN A 103 -3.55 12.62 -1.59
CA GLN A 103 -3.79 11.76 -0.43
C GLN A 103 -4.07 10.32 -0.86
N ALA A 104 -4.97 10.10 -1.82
CA ALA A 104 -5.28 8.77 -2.33
C ALA A 104 -4.04 8.06 -2.89
N SER A 105 -3.24 8.77 -3.71
CA SER A 105 -1.97 8.24 -4.24
C SER A 105 -0.97 7.92 -3.15
N GLY A 106 -0.87 8.75 -2.12
CA GLY A 106 0.00 8.54 -0.98
C GLY A 106 -0.42 7.34 -0.14
N TYR A 107 -1.72 7.18 0.11
CA TYR A 107 -2.24 6.00 0.82
C TYR A 107 -2.01 4.72 0.04
N GLU A 108 -2.21 4.74 -1.27
CA GLU A 108 -1.93 3.57 -2.11
C GLU A 108 -0.44 3.21 -2.10
N ALA A 109 0.43 4.19 -2.24
CA ALA A 109 1.87 3.98 -2.15
C ALA A 109 2.28 3.48 -0.76
N GLN A 110 1.70 4.03 0.32
CA GLN A 110 1.93 3.55 1.67
C GLN A 110 1.47 2.10 1.85
N HIS A 111 0.29 1.75 1.36
CA HIS A 111 -0.22 0.39 1.44
C HIS A 111 0.69 -0.61 0.71
N ARG A 112 1.18 -0.26 -0.47
CA ARG A 112 2.16 -1.08 -1.21
C ARG A 112 3.48 -1.22 -0.47
N TYR A 113 3.94 -0.13 0.15
CA TYR A 113 5.13 -0.13 0.98
C TYR A 113 4.97 -1.09 2.17
N ASP A 114 3.87 -0.96 2.90
CA ASP A 114 3.59 -1.77 4.08
C ASP A 114 3.51 -3.26 3.74
N MET A 115 2.81 -3.60 2.65
CA MET A 115 2.75 -4.99 2.17
C MET A 115 4.14 -5.55 1.82
N ALA A 116 4.96 -4.78 1.12
CA ALA A 116 6.31 -5.19 0.77
C ALA A 116 7.18 -5.35 2.04
N TYR A 117 7.07 -4.41 2.98
CA TYR A 117 7.78 -4.46 4.24
C TYR A 117 7.38 -5.68 5.08
N GLU A 118 6.07 -5.94 5.22
CA GLU A 118 5.55 -7.12 5.94
C GLU A 118 6.05 -8.44 5.33
N GLN A 119 6.00 -8.57 4.02
CA GLN A 119 6.50 -9.75 3.32
C GLN A 119 7.98 -10.01 3.60
N CYS A 120 8.79 -8.94 3.57
CA CYS A 120 10.21 -9.02 3.89
C CYS A 120 10.44 -9.42 5.36
N MET A 121 9.76 -8.78 6.30
CA MET A 121 9.89 -9.08 7.73
C MET A 121 9.43 -10.51 8.04
N TYR A 122 8.33 -10.95 7.45
CA TYR A 122 7.83 -12.31 7.59
C TYR A 122 8.81 -13.34 7.04
N SER A 123 9.38 -13.12 5.85
CA SER A 123 10.36 -14.02 5.25
C SER A 123 11.64 -14.15 6.08
N ARG A 124 11.93 -13.13 6.89
CA ARG A 124 13.03 -13.14 7.87
C ARG A 124 12.64 -13.79 9.19
N GLY A 125 11.43 -14.29 9.34
CA GLY A 125 10.95 -14.98 10.54
C GLY A 125 10.50 -14.04 11.67
N ASN A 126 10.16 -12.79 11.36
CA ASN A 126 9.51 -11.87 12.29
C ASN A 126 8.00 -12.10 12.31
N SER A 127 7.35 -11.72 13.40
CA SER A 127 5.92 -11.95 13.60
C SER A 127 5.09 -10.71 13.24
N ILE A 128 4.04 -10.91 12.43
CA ILE A 128 3.10 -9.85 12.07
C ILE A 128 1.83 -10.07 12.88
N PRO A 129 1.44 -9.15 13.79
CA PRO A 129 0.19 -9.26 14.55
C PRO A 129 -1.01 -9.26 13.59
N GLY A 130 -1.95 -10.19 13.79
CA GLY A 130 -3.15 -10.31 12.95
C GLY A 130 -3.00 -11.28 11.78
N VAL A 131 -1.81 -11.63 11.35
CA VAL A 131 -1.60 -12.80 10.51
C VAL A 131 -1.60 -14.01 11.43
N ILE A 132 -2.71 -14.74 11.46
CA ILE A 132 -2.73 -16.05 12.10
C ILE A 132 -1.76 -16.91 11.29
N THR A 133 -0.51 -16.99 11.69
CA THR A 133 0.34 -18.11 11.32
C THR A 133 -0.40 -19.33 11.85
N ARG A 134 -1.20 -19.95 10.99
CA ARG A 134 -1.62 -21.32 11.25
C ARG A 134 -0.30 -22.09 11.33
N SER A 135 0.22 -22.25 12.55
CA SER A 135 1.04 -23.40 12.86
C SER A 135 0.37 -24.55 12.11
N PRO A 136 1.10 -25.38 11.36
CA PRO A 136 0.47 -26.55 10.78
C PRO A 136 -0.14 -27.29 11.96
N SER A 137 -1.40 -26.94 12.26
CA SER A 137 -2.17 -27.61 13.26
C SER A 137 -2.05 -29.06 12.83
N ARG A 138 -1.41 -29.90 13.68
CA ARG A 138 -1.52 -31.35 13.62
C ARG A 138 -2.88 -31.60 12.99
N ARG A 139 -2.87 -32.03 11.74
CA ARG A 139 -4.12 -32.30 11.01
C ARG A 139 -4.97 -33.10 11.97
N TYR A 140 -6.05 -32.50 12.39
CA TYR A 140 -7.03 -33.21 13.18
C TYR A 140 -7.44 -34.38 12.30
N ALA A 141 -6.92 -35.56 12.61
CA ALA A 141 -7.34 -36.76 11.90
C ALA A 141 -8.86 -36.78 12.05
N PRO A 142 -9.63 -36.83 10.97
CA PRO A 142 -11.07 -36.92 11.10
C PRO A 142 -11.38 -38.06 12.05
N PRO A 143 -12.35 -37.91 12.96
CA PRO A 143 -12.73 -38.99 13.88
C PRO A 143 -12.99 -40.24 13.08
N PRO A 144 -12.58 -41.42 13.57
CA PRO A 144 -12.82 -42.68 12.87
C PRO A 144 -14.32 -42.81 12.60
N PRO A 145 -14.72 -43.26 11.41
CA PRO A 145 -16.13 -43.43 11.08
C PRO A 145 -16.81 -44.34 12.11
N PRO A 146 -18.06 -44.06 12.48
CA PRO A 146 -18.78 -44.89 13.45
C PRO A 146 -18.82 -46.34 12.96
N PRO A 147 -18.71 -47.30 13.88
CA PRO A 147 -18.76 -48.72 13.53
C PRO A 147 -20.09 -49.01 12.78
N GLY A 148 -19.99 -49.47 11.53
CA GLY A 148 -21.16 -49.81 10.69
C GLY A 148 -21.43 -48.85 9.52
N SER A 149 -20.64 -47.78 9.30
CA SER A 149 -20.79 -46.97 8.11
C SER A 149 -20.30 -47.73 6.87
N LYS A 150 -21.20 -47.93 5.90
CA LYS A 150 -20.92 -48.59 4.60
C LYS A 150 -20.11 -47.72 3.63
N TYR A 151 -19.62 -46.55 4.05
CA TYR A 151 -18.80 -45.66 3.26
C TYR A 151 -17.34 -45.87 3.65
N GLY A 152 -16.61 -46.63 2.81
CA GLY A 152 -15.16 -46.64 2.86
C GLY A 152 -14.55 -45.24 2.58
N PRO A 153 -13.28 -45.01 2.96
CA PRO A 153 -12.62 -43.76 2.64
C PRO A 153 -12.65 -43.52 1.12
N PRO A 154 -12.78 -42.26 0.66
CA PRO A 154 -12.74 -41.93 -0.77
C PRO A 154 -11.45 -42.44 -1.40
N PRO A 155 -11.47 -42.91 -2.66
CA PRO A 155 -10.36 -43.61 -3.31
C PRO A 155 -9.09 -42.80 -3.55
N ASP A 156 -9.09 -41.53 -3.25
CA ASP A 156 -7.95 -40.60 -3.50
C ASP A 156 -7.18 -40.17 -2.25
N TYR A 157 -7.31 -40.87 -1.14
CA TYR A 157 -6.50 -40.58 0.04
C TYR A 157 -5.14 -41.27 -0.05
N SER A 158 -4.24 -40.70 -0.89
CA SER A 158 -2.81 -41.06 -0.86
C SER A 158 -2.21 -40.45 0.41
N GLU A 159 -1.85 -41.29 1.36
CA GLU A 159 -1.10 -40.88 2.57
C GLU A 159 0.23 -40.21 2.12
N PRO A 160 0.45 -38.90 2.42
CA PRO A 160 1.75 -38.32 2.18
C PRO A 160 2.67 -38.69 3.34
N GLY A 161 3.39 -39.78 3.22
CA GLY A 161 4.30 -40.14 4.31
C GLY A 161 5.11 -41.42 4.19
N SER A 162 4.99 -42.18 3.10
CA SER A 162 5.80 -43.38 2.92
C SER A 162 6.84 -43.24 1.78
N ALA A 163 7.60 -42.15 1.80
CA ALA A 163 8.85 -42.11 1.04
C ALA A 163 9.93 -42.75 1.90
N THR A 164 10.20 -44.01 1.65
CA THR A 164 11.40 -44.73 2.14
C THR A 164 12.64 -44.01 1.64
N PRO A 165 13.61 -43.63 2.52
CA PRO A 165 14.86 -43.02 2.06
C PRO A 165 15.65 -44.04 1.22
N PRO A 166 16.32 -43.60 0.14
CA PRO A 166 17.20 -44.47 -0.63
C PRO A 166 18.43 -44.89 0.21
N GLN A 167 18.76 -46.18 0.15
CA GLN A 167 19.98 -46.76 0.73
C GLN A 167 21.21 -46.29 0.00
#